data_cc265404810b4bc03404f4f3032ac8f2
#
_entry.id   cc265404810b4bc03404f4f3032ac8f2
#
_cell.length_a   1.000
_cell.length_b   1.000
_cell.length_c   1.000
_cell.angle_alpha   90.00
_cell.angle_beta   90.00
_cell.angle_gamma   90.00
#
_symmetry.space_group_name_H-M   'P 1'
#
loop_
_entity.id
_entity.type
_entity.pdbx_description
1 polymer ?
#
loop_
_entity_poly.entity_id
_entity_poly.type
_entity_poly.pdbx_seq_one_letter_code
_entity_poly.pdbx_strand_id
1 'polypeptide(L)'
;MNRWRAVLPALSLGCLVACATVPVSAPTTPPVPPPSQERALRESWLKERHGLLLDMMRRHGVAMWVVVNEEFHDDPLTAWVAPPLPYAGNRDVFVFVDAGDAGLQKVALTGYATEAVSRFFEAPPVERKQTEALADLDARYHPRTIALAMDGRRGVTRSLTHDTYKWLVEALGSSAEARFVSAAPLIEEYLDTRLPGEFTPYRDLVVLTESLVKRALSNEVVVPGKTTVGDVRRWLYDALFDARVGTWFQPDLRVQRQGMKDGFSRGFLAVADEAVVIQRGDLLHVDFGVSALGLSTDWQKMAYVLKDGETDAPEGLKRALENTRTLQDALMLRASRPGRSSADVYDATMAEMKERGIEAKVYSHPLGAQGHALGASIDFRAASRSEAPRLLRKGSYLAVELNTVTPVPEWGGQQVAVMQEDPAYLSDEGWRFFVPRQDAFYLIH
;
A
#
# COMPACT_ATOMS: atom_id res chain seq x y z
N MET A 1 -19.44 -96.60 -5.11
CA MET A 1 -18.81 -95.79 -4.04
C MET A 1 -18.06 -94.63 -4.71
N ASN A 2 -18.75 -93.51 -4.99
CA ASN A 2 -18.20 -92.34 -5.72
C ASN A 2 -18.04 -91.18 -4.76
N ARG A 3 -16.78 -90.73 -4.59
CA ARG A 3 -16.45 -89.50 -3.85
C ARG A 3 -16.40 -88.32 -4.84
N TRP A 4 -17.31 -87.38 -4.63
CA TRP A 4 -17.26 -86.09 -5.32
C TRP A 4 -16.38 -85.18 -4.52
N ARG A 5 -15.35 -84.59 -5.15
CA ARG A 5 -14.53 -83.46 -4.64
C ARG A 5 -15.16 -82.15 -5.14
N ALA A 6 -15.59 -81.35 -4.19
CA ALA A 6 -16.05 -79.99 -4.50
C ALA A 6 -14.80 -79.05 -4.63
N VAL A 7 -14.74 -78.35 -5.74
CA VAL A 7 -13.78 -77.30 -5.97
C VAL A 7 -14.44 -75.98 -5.59
N LEU A 8 -13.92 -75.28 -4.58
CA LEU A 8 -14.31 -73.95 -4.21
C LEU A 8 -13.49 -72.89 -5.08
N PRO A 9 -14.14 -71.89 -5.65
CA PRO A 9 -13.39 -70.79 -6.29
C PRO A 9 -12.89 -69.76 -5.24
N ALA A 10 -11.62 -69.46 -5.28
CA ALA A 10 -11.01 -68.39 -4.48
C ALA A 10 -11.51 -67.04 -4.98
N LEU A 11 -12.28 -66.30 -4.17
CA LEU A 11 -12.58 -64.90 -4.36
C LEU A 11 -11.35 -64.05 -3.95
N SER A 12 -10.70 -63.47 -4.93
CA SER A 12 -9.68 -62.42 -4.69
C SER A 12 -10.37 -61.10 -4.33
N LEU A 13 -10.32 -60.72 -3.06
CA LEU A 13 -10.75 -59.40 -2.59
C LEU A 13 -9.69 -58.38 -3.02
N GLY A 14 -9.97 -57.63 -4.06
CA GLY A 14 -9.18 -56.44 -4.44
C GLY A 14 -9.45 -55.32 -3.46
N CYS A 15 -8.49 -54.97 -2.59
CA CYS A 15 -8.54 -53.76 -1.80
C CYS A 15 -8.37 -52.54 -2.72
N LEU A 16 -9.44 -51.86 -3.06
CA LEU A 16 -9.45 -50.51 -3.58
C LEU A 16 -9.05 -49.58 -2.43
N VAL A 17 -7.78 -49.18 -2.38
CA VAL A 17 -7.31 -48.06 -1.54
C VAL A 17 -7.82 -46.79 -2.20
N ALA A 18 -8.96 -46.29 -1.74
CA ALA A 18 -9.40 -44.94 -2.04
C ALA A 18 -8.44 -43.97 -1.34
N CYS A 19 -7.54 -43.35 -2.09
CA CYS A 19 -6.83 -42.17 -1.61
C CYS A 19 -7.85 -41.05 -1.37
N ALA A 20 -8.31 -40.95 -0.13
CA ALA A 20 -9.01 -39.74 0.30
C ALA A 20 -8.04 -38.56 0.26
N THR A 21 -8.17 -37.74 -0.75
CA THR A 21 -7.55 -36.41 -0.74
C THR A 21 -8.16 -35.60 0.40
N VAL A 22 -7.42 -35.45 1.49
CA VAL A 22 -7.78 -34.50 2.55
C VAL A 22 -7.88 -33.14 1.88
N PRO A 23 -9.03 -32.46 1.93
CA PRO A 23 -9.14 -31.12 1.41
C PRO A 23 -8.16 -30.26 2.23
N VAL A 24 -7.13 -29.72 1.58
CA VAL A 24 -6.29 -28.69 2.18
C VAL A 24 -7.24 -27.52 2.44
N SER A 25 -7.57 -27.29 3.70
CA SER A 25 -8.37 -26.13 4.07
C SER A 25 -7.61 -24.90 3.57
N ALA A 26 -8.27 -24.10 2.73
CA ALA A 26 -7.73 -22.82 2.31
C ALA A 26 -7.27 -22.05 3.56
N PRO A 27 -6.10 -21.41 3.54
CA PRO A 27 -5.64 -20.63 4.68
C PRO A 27 -6.75 -19.63 5.04
N THR A 28 -7.22 -19.72 6.29
CA THR A 28 -8.25 -18.79 6.78
C THR A 28 -7.62 -17.40 6.79
N THR A 29 -8.10 -16.53 5.91
CA THR A 29 -7.69 -15.14 5.87
C THR A 29 -8.02 -14.50 7.21
N PRO A 30 -7.08 -13.83 7.90
CA PRO A 30 -7.35 -13.19 9.17
C PRO A 30 -8.51 -12.21 9.02
N PRO A 31 -9.53 -12.25 9.87
CA PRO A 31 -10.64 -11.31 9.80
C PRO A 31 -10.16 -9.91 10.18
N VAL A 32 -10.62 -8.89 9.46
CA VAL A 32 -10.44 -7.51 9.87
C VAL A 32 -11.18 -7.30 11.19
N PRO A 33 -10.56 -6.69 12.23
CA PRO A 33 -11.19 -6.51 13.51
C PRO A 33 -12.43 -5.62 13.41
N PRO A 34 -13.43 -5.81 14.29
CA PRO A 34 -14.60 -4.94 14.32
C PRO A 34 -14.21 -3.51 14.70
N PRO A 35 -15.02 -2.48 14.35
CA PRO A 35 -14.67 -1.06 14.51
C PRO A 35 -14.21 -0.65 15.91
N SER A 36 -14.74 -1.26 16.97
CA SER A 36 -14.31 -0.97 18.34
C SER A 36 -12.88 -1.44 18.64
N GLN A 37 -12.50 -2.60 18.11
CA GLN A 37 -11.14 -3.14 18.25
C GLN A 37 -10.17 -2.41 17.31
N GLU A 38 -10.59 -2.06 16.10
CA GLU A 38 -9.84 -1.21 15.20
C GLU A 38 -9.49 0.11 15.86
N ARG A 39 -10.47 0.78 16.48
CA ARG A 39 -10.25 2.03 17.20
C ARG A 39 -9.21 1.87 18.30
N ALA A 40 -9.35 0.87 19.15
CA ALA A 40 -8.41 0.62 20.25
C ALA A 40 -6.98 0.36 19.72
N LEU A 41 -6.84 -0.38 18.64
CA LEU A 41 -5.57 -0.64 17.97
C LEU A 41 -4.95 0.65 17.44
N ARG A 42 -5.70 1.47 16.70
CA ARG A 42 -5.23 2.72 16.13
C ARG A 42 -4.91 3.77 17.21
N GLU A 43 -5.66 3.81 18.31
CA GLU A 43 -5.32 4.65 19.47
C GLU A 43 -4.00 4.21 20.13
N SER A 44 -3.70 2.91 20.18
CA SER A 44 -2.39 2.43 20.65
C SER A 44 -1.24 2.91 19.78
N TRP A 45 -1.42 2.85 18.45
CA TRP A 45 -0.45 3.37 17.48
C TRP A 45 -0.30 4.90 17.60
N LEU A 46 -1.39 5.63 17.77
CA LEU A 46 -1.35 7.08 17.96
C LEU A 46 -0.52 7.46 19.19
N LYS A 47 -0.69 6.75 20.30
CA LYS A 47 0.11 6.97 21.52
C LYS A 47 1.61 6.77 21.25
N GLU A 48 1.98 5.70 20.53
CA GLU A 48 3.36 5.42 20.16
C GLU A 48 3.93 6.51 19.24
N ARG A 49 3.17 6.92 18.20
CA ARG A 49 3.55 8.02 17.28
C ARG A 49 3.77 9.34 18.00
N HIS A 50 2.88 9.70 18.93
CA HIS A 50 3.05 10.92 19.72
C HIS A 50 4.33 10.87 20.59
N GLY A 51 4.76 9.66 20.99
CA GLY A 51 6.04 9.50 21.69
C GLY A 51 7.26 9.80 20.82
N LEU A 52 7.14 9.67 19.50
CA LEU A 52 8.22 9.94 18.54
C LEU A 52 8.18 11.37 17.97
N LEU A 53 7.04 12.07 18.13
CA LEU A 53 6.77 13.30 17.40
C LEU A 53 7.70 14.46 17.80
N LEU A 54 8.03 14.62 19.09
CA LEU A 54 8.88 15.72 19.54
C LEU A 54 10.25 15.70 18.86
N ASP A 55 10.88 14.52 18.79
CA ASP A 55 12.17 14.36 18.14
C ASP A 55 12.09 14.64 16.63
N MET A 56 10.98 14.26 15.98
CA MET A 56 10.73 14.60 14.57
C MET A 56 10.58 16.10 14.38
N MET A 57 9.77 16.77 15.22
CA MET A 57 9.62 18.24 15.19
C MET A 57 10.96 18.94 15.32
N ARG A 58 11.79 18.50 16.26
CA ARG A 58 13.14 19.09 16.50
C ARG A 58 14.08 18.90 15.32
N ARG A 59 14.07 17.71 14.68
CA ARG A 59 14.86 17.44 13.47
C ARG A 59 14.49 18.36 12.30
N HIS A 60 13.22 18.72 12.21
CA HIS A 60 12.72 19.59 11.14
C HIS A 60 12.65 21.08 11.56
N GLY A 61 13.12 21.43 12.74
CA GLY A 61 13.11 22.82 13.24
C GLY A 61 11.70 23.37 13.46
N VAL A 62 10.72 22.51 13.74
CA VAL A 62 9.32 22.85 13.97
C VAL A 62 9.09 23.07 15.46
N ALA A 63 8.80 24.31 15.86
CA ALA A 63 8.49 24.65 17.26
C ALA A 63 7.00 24.48 17.58
N MET A 64 6.10 24.72 16.61
CA MET A 64 4.68 24.45 16.71
C MET A 64 4.19 23.83 15.40
N TRP A 65 3.38 22.80 15.48
CA TRP A 65 2.70 22.18 14.34
C TRP A 65 1.19 22.30 14.53
N VAL A 66 0.50 22.85 13.55
CA VAL A 66 -0.96 23.03 13.58
C VAL A 66 -1.59 22.24 12.46
N VAL A 67 -2.53 21.36 12.81
CA VAL A 67 -3.35 20.59 11.89
C VAL A 67 -4.81 21.01 12.08
N VAL A 68 -5.46 21.38 11.00
CA VAL A 68 -6.86 21.87 11.04
C VAL A 68 -7.72 20.97 10.17
N ASN A 69 -8.69 20.32 10.81
CA ASN A 69 -9.75 19.60 10.14
C ASN A 69 -10.96 20.51 9.97
N GLU A 70 -11.57 20.53 8.81
CA GLU A 70 -12.81 21.28 8.56
C GLU A 70 -13.94 20.32 8.20
N GLU A 71 -15.13 20.57 8.69
CA GLU A 71 -16.31 19.83 8.28
C GLU A 71 -16.49 19.95 6.75
N PHE A 72 -16.82 18.85 6.06
CA PHE A 72 -16.86 18.70 4.60
C PHE A 72 -15.51 18.85 3.86
N HIS A 73 -14.42 19.10 4.59
CA HIS A 73 -13.07 19.11 4.05
C HIS A 73 -12.12 18.43 5.06
N ASP A 74 -12.30 17.13 5.22
CA ASP A 74 -11.48 16.35 6.16
C ASP A 74 -10.00 16.44 5.81
N ASP A 75 -9.20 16.94 6.74
CA ASP A 75 -7.76 16.94 6.59
C ASP A 75 -7.22 15.51 6.71
N PRO A 76 -6.50 15.00 5.71
CA PRO A 76 -6.04 13.62 5.70
C PRO A 76 -5.06 13.28 6.82
N LEU A 77 -4.43 14.27 7.48
CA LEU A 77 -3.55 14.06 8.62
C LEU A 77 -4.33 13.77 9.90
N THR A 78 -5.55 14.25 10.01
CA THR A 78 -6.38 14.12 11.23
C THR A 78 -6.49 12.66 11.65
N ALA A 79 -6.66 11.74 10.70
CA ALA A 79 -6.73 10.31 10.97
C ALA A 79 -5.45 9.69 11.57
N TRP A 80 -4.32 10.45 11.54
CA TRP A 80 -3.00 9.99 11.98
C TRP A 80 -2.46 10.74 13.18
N VAL A 81 -2.90 11.99 13.39
CA VAL A 81 -2.44 12.85 14.47
C VAL A 81 -3.42 12.95 15.62
N ALA A 82 -4.68 12.56 15.40
CA ALA A 82 -5.75 12.59 16.37
C ALA A 82 -6.41 11.21 16.54
N PRO A 83 -7.19 10.96 17.63
CA PRO A 83 -7.97 9.74 17.76
C PRO A 83 -8.83 9.48 16.52
N PRO A 84 -8.97 8.22 16.06
CA PRO A 84 -9.68 7.86 14.83
C PRO A 84 -11.21 7.97 15.04
N LEU A 85 -11.71 9.19 15.04
CA LEU A 85 -13.10 9.57 15.23
C LEU A 85 -13.61 10.39 14.04
N PRO A 86 -14.91 10.42 13.78
CA PRO A 86 -15.50 11.47 12.96
C PRO A 86 -15.42 12.81 13.71
N TYR A 87 -14.97 13.85 13.03
CA TYR A 87 -14.91 15.21 13.53
C TYR A 87 -15.91 16.06 12.76
N ALA A 88 -16.90 16.62 13.45
CA ALA A 88 -18.01 17.38 12.87
C ALA A 88 -18.25 18.71 13.61
N GLY A 89 -17.17 19.35 14.02
CA GLY A 89 -17.21 20.60 14.80
C GLY A 89 -17.00 21.86 13.99
N ASN A 90 -17.41 21.91 12.73
CA ASN A 90 -17.09 22.97 11.76
C ASN A 90 -15.57 23.10 11.53
N ARG A 91 -14.80 23.29 12.58
CA ARG A 91 -13.34 23.30 12.55
C ARG A 91 -12.79 22.66 13.84
N ASP A 92 -11.91 21.68 13.68
CA ASP A 92 -11.20 21.01 14.78
C ASP A 92 -9.71 21.23 14.59
N VAL A 93 -9.02 21.75 15.61
CA VAL A 93 -7.61 22.17 15.53
C VAL A 93 -6.78 21.34 16.49
N PHE A 94 -5.75 20.71 15.98
CA PHE A 94 -4.78 19.94 16.74
C PHE A 94 -3.44 20.64 16.73
N VAL A 95 -2.95 21.04 17.91
CA VAL A 95 -1.73 21.82 18.08
C VAL A 95 -0.71 20.99 18.85
N PHE A 96 0.49 20.89 18.29
CA PHE A 96 1.65 20.25 18.91
C PHE A 96 2.73 21.31 19.12
N VAL A 97 3.24 21.42 20.34
CA VAL A 97 4.23 22.46 20.69
C VAL A 97 5.44 21.82 21.35
N ASP A 98 6.65 22.14 20.88
CA ASP A 98 7.89 21.87 21.60
C ASP A 98 8.03 22.91 22.73
N ALA A 99 7.72 22.50 23.96
CA ALA A 99 7.81 23.33 25.14
C ALA A 99 9.18 23.23 25.85
N GLY A 100 10.24 22.90 25.11
CA GLY A 100 11.58 22.76 25.65
C GLY A 100 11.69 21.60 26.64
N ASP A 101 12.09 21.90 27.88
CA ASP A 101 12.26 20.92 28.97
C ASP A 101 10.91 20.32 29.41
N ALA A 102 9.79 21.01 29.20
CA ALA A 102 8.46 20.50 29.48
C ALA A 102 7.97 19.47 28.42
N GLY A 103 8.75 19.25 27.37
CA GLY A 103 8.48 18.24 26.36
C GLY A 103 7.40 18.64 25.35
N LEU A 104 6.73 17.65 24.76
CA LEU A 104 5.67 17.86 23.78
C LEU A 104 4.36 18.24 24.49
N GLN A 105 3.85 19.41 24.19
CA GLN A 105 2.49 19.82 24.57
C GLN A 105 1.54 19.54 23.42
N LYS A 106 0.36 19.02 23.72
CA LYS A 106 -0.65 18.64 22.73
C LYS A 106 -1.99 19.22 23.15
N VAL A 107 -2.53 20.08 22.33
CA VAL A 107 -3.80 20.78 22.60
C VAL A 107 -4.78 20.54 21.47
N ALA A 108 -6.02 20.17 21.79
CA ALA A 108 -7.11 20.03 20.84
C ALA A 108 -8.18 21.09 21.08
N LEU A 109 -8.44 21.90 20.06
CA LEU A 109 -9.50 22.91 20.04
C LEU A 109 -10.64 22.36 19.17
N THR A 110 -11.48 21.53 19.77
CA THR A 110 -12.58 20.85 19.08
C THR A 110 -13.93 21.41 19.51
N GLY A 111 -14.93 21.29 18.63
CA GLY A 111 -16.30 21.66 18.96
C GLY A 111 -16.96 20.74 19.99
N TYR A 112 -16.37 19.57 20.24
CA TYR A 112 -16.85 18.58 21.22
C TYR A 112 -15.70 18.09 22.07
N ALA A 113 -15.83 18.23 23.40
CA ALA A 113 -14.94 17.57 24.35
C ALA A 113 -15.32 16.09 24.45
N THR A 114 -14.65 15.22 23.74
CA THR A 114 -14.84 13.77 23.85
C THR A 114 -13.78 13.17 24.78
N GLU A 115 -14.16 12.16 25.55
CA GLU A 115 -13.21 11.40 26.39
C GLU A 115 -12.03 10.86 25.55
N ALA A 116 -12.29 10.43 24.33
CA ALA A 116 -11.26 9.93 23.41
C ALA A 116 -10.19 11.00 23.10
N VAL A 117 -10.59 12.24 22.85
CA VAL A 117 -9.66 13.36 22.61
C VAL A 117 -8.89 13.70 23.89
N SER A 118 -9.57 13.77 25.03
CA SER A 118 -8.96 14.12 26.33
C SER A 118 -7.90 13.11 26.81
N ARG A 119 -7.92 11.87 26.30
CA ARG A 119 -6.85 10.89 26.58
C ARG A 119 -5.52 11.24 25.90
N PHE A 120 -5.54 12.04 24.85
CA PHE A 120 -4.35 12.35 24.03
C PHE A 120 -3.97 13.82 24.08
N PHE A 121 -4.91 14.71 24.32
CA PHE A 121 -4.75 16.16 24.24
C PHE A 121 -5.30 16.84 25.49
N GLU A 122 -4.69 17.95 25.85
CA GLU A 122 -5.34 18.96 26.67
C GLU A 122 -6.45 19.62 25.82
N ALA A 123 -7.66 19.66 26.35
CA ALA A 123 -8.80 20.29 25.68
C ALA A 123 -9.30 21.45 26.56
N PRO A 124 -9.11 22.71 26.13
CA PRO A 124 -9.74 23.85 26.81
C PRO A 124 -11.27 23.74 26.76
N PRO A 125 -11.98 24.47 27.64
CA PRO A 125 -13.44 24.51 27.61
C PRO A 125 -13.95 24.89 26.21
N VAL A 126 -14.98 24.18 25.72
CA VAL A 126 -15.53 24.34 24.35
C VAL A 126 -16.17 25.73 24.15
N GLU A 127 -16.55 26.43 25.22
CA GLU A 127 -17.08 27.80 25.18
C GLU A 127 -16.01 28.82 24.81
N ARG A 128 -14.73 28.46 24.94
CA ARG A 128 -13.64 29.35 24.60
C ARG A 128 -13.46 29.41 23.10
N LYS A 129 -13.38 30.61 22.53
CA LYS A 129 -13.12 30.77 21.09
C LYS A 129 -11.77 30.15 20.71
N GLN A 130 -11.76 29.39 19.64
CA GLN A 130 -10.52 28.75 19.12
C GLN A 130 -9.42 29.79 18.79
N THR A 131 -9.81 30.97 18.26
CA THR A 131 -8.87 32.06 17.96
C THR A 131 -8.18 32.58 19.22
N GLU A 132 -8.93 32.76 20.32
CA GLU A 132 -8.38 33.19 21.60
C GLU A 132 -7.44 32.13 22.19
N ALA A 133 -7.82 30.84 22.10
CA ALA A 133 -6.99 29.75 22.58
C ALA A 133 -5.67 29.61 21.77
N LEU A 134 -5.73 29.78 20.43
CA LEU A 134 -4.53 29.80 19.61
C LEU A 134 -3.60 30.98 19.94
N ALA A 135 -4.17 32.18 20.11
CA ALA A 135 -3.38 33.37 20.51
C ALA A 135 -2.67 33.18 21.86
N ASP A 136 -3.36 32.54 22.81
CA ASP A 136 -2.74 32.25 24.13
C ASP A 136 -1.64 31.20 24.05
N LEU A 137 -1.78 30.16 23.18
CA LEU A 137 -0.71 29.21 22.94
C LEU A 137 0.50 29.90 22.33
N ASP A 138 0.29 30.79 21.35
CA ASP A 138 1.34 31.57 20.74
C ASP A 138 2.04 32.50 21.76
N ALA A 139 1.26 33.18 22.58
CA ALA A 139 1.77 34.06 23.65
C ALA A 139 2.49 33.32 24.77
N ARG A 140 2.11 32.08 25.07
CA ARG A 140 2.72 31.25 26.11
C ARG A 140 4.06 30.66 25.69
N TYR A 141 4.13 30.12 24.45
CA TYR A 141 5.26 29.31 24.01
C TYR A 141 6.22 30.07 23.09
N HIS A 142 5.80 31.18 22.52
CA HIS A 142 6.60 32.00 21.59
C HIS A 142 7.30 31.16 20.51
N PRO A 143 6.58 30.28 19.76
CA PRO A 143 7.19 29.38 18.81
C PRO A 143 7.90 30.16 17.70
N ARG A 144 9.16 29.82 17.42
CA ARG A 144 9.95 30.46 16.38
C ARG A 144 9.47 30.08 14.98
N THR A 145 8.87 28.90 14.84
CA THR A 145 8.28 28.37 13.60
C THR A 145 6.92 27.76 13.90
N ILE A 146 5.97 27.98 12.99
CA ILE A 146 4.61 27.41 13.03
C ILE A 146 4.45 26.64 11.74
N ALA A 147 4.47 25.30 11.81
CA ALA A 147 4.39 24.44 10.64
C ALA A 147 2.93 24.16 10.26
N LEU A 148 2.63 24.35 8.98
CA LEU A 148 1.30 24.17 8.38
C LEU A 148 1.42 23.23 7.18
N ALA A 149 0.34 22.50 6.85
CA ALA A 149 0.28 21.65 5.67
C ALA A 149 0.14 22.50 4.40
N MET A 150 1.22 23.16 3.99
CA MET A 150 1.32 24.04 2.82
C MET A 150 2.59 23.77 2.03
N ASP A 151 2.62 24.15 0.76
CA ASP A 151 3.78 24.11 -0.15
C ASP A 151 4.37 22.71 -0.40
N GLY A 152 3.66 21.65 -0.03
CA GLY A 152 4.06 20.28 -0.26
C GLY A 152 3.70 19.77 -1.67
N ARG A 153 4.32 18.68 -2.09
CA ARG A 153 4.08 18.06 -3.41
C ARG A 153 2.82 17.22 -3.48
N ARG A 154 2.41 16.61 -2.38
CA ARG A 154 1.24 15.73 -2.30
C ARG A 154 0.09 16.44 -1.60
N GLY A 155 -1.16 16.03 -1.88
CA GLY A 155 -2.34 16.61 -1.26
C GLY A 155 -2.24 16.68 0.27
N VAL A 156 -1.81 15.60 0.91
CA VAL A 156 -1.66 15.52 2.37
C VAL A 156 -0.62 16.49 2.96
N THR A 157 0.35 16.94 2.17
CA THR A 157 1.36 17.91 2.61
C THR A 157 1.03 19.36 2.24
N ARG A 158 -0.14 19.59 1.61
CA ARG A 158 -0.67 20.90 1.21
C ARG A 158 -2.19 20.93 1.33
N SER A 159 -2.72 20.31 2.36
CA SER A 159 -4.16 20.16 2.60
C SER A 159 -4.81 21.42 3.16
N LEU A 160 -4.02 22.37 3.69
CA LEU A 160 -4.55 23.59 4.29
C LEU A 160 -5.31 24.41 3.24
N THR A 161 -6.56 24.74 3.54
CA THR A 161 -7.37 25.61 2.66
C THR A 161 -6.91 27.06 2.75
N HIS A 162 -7.14 27.84 1.70
CA HIS A 162 -6.84 29.26 1.71
C HIS A 162 -7.60 30.02 2.80
N ASP A 163 -8.85 29.67 3.06
CA ASP A 163 -9.66 30.31 4.08
C ASP A 163 -9.22 29.96 5.49
N THR A 164 -8.79 28.71 5.72
CA THR A 164 -8.16 28.31 7.00
C THR A 164 -6.82 29.03 7.21
N TYR A 165 -6.03 29.22 6.16
CA TYR A 165 -4.81 30.03 6.25
C TYR A 165 -5.11 31.47 6.71
N LYS A 166 -6.08 32.17 6.10
CA LYS A 166 -6.49 33.51 6.52
C LYS A 166 -7.00 33.53 7.96
N TRP A 167 -7.80 32.53 8.33
CA TRP A 167 -8.31 32.41 9.70
C TRP A 167 -7.16 32.23 10.73
N LEU A 168 -6.11 31.45 10.39
CA LEU A 168 -4.92 31.32 11.24
C LEU A 168 -4.16 32.66 11.38
N VAL A 169 -4.02 33.40 10.29
CA VAL A 169 -3.39 34.75 10.31
C VAL A 169 -4.21 35.71 11.18
N GLU A 170 -5.54 35.69 11.10
CA GLU A 170 -6.42 36.49 11.97
C GLU A 170 -6.29 36.06 13.45
N ALA A 171 -6.28 34.76 13.75
CA ALA A 171 -6.21 34.23 15.10
C ALA A 171 -4.85 34.50 15.78
N LEU A 172 -3.75 34.38 15.06
CA LEU A 172 -2.38 34.51 15.59
C LEU A 172 -1.78 35.90 15.40
N GLY A 173 -2.47 36.76 14.61
CA GLY A 173 -1.99 38.08 14.23
C GLY A 173 -1.06 38.06 13.02
N SER A 174 -1.04 39.14 12.23
CA SER A 174 -0.25 39.26 11.00
C SER A 174 1.26 39.06 11.18
N SER A 175 1.80 39.34 12.37
CA SER A 175 3.21 39.11 12.67
C SER A 175 3.56 37.61 12.75
N ALA A 176 2.59 36.73 12.99
CA ALA A 176 2.79 35.28 13.02
C ALA A 176 3.06 34.69 11.62
N GLU A 177 2.55 35.34 10.56
CA GLU A 177 2.71 34.87 9.20
C GLU A 177 4.19 34.72 8.77
N ALA A 178 5.06 35.57 9.26
CA ALA A 178 6.51 35.46 9.02
C ALA A 178 7.16 34.21 9.64
N ARG A 179 6.45 33.52 10.56
CA ARG A 179 6.90 32.29 11.24
C ARG A 179 6.27 31.03 10.62
N PHE A 180 5.34 31.18 9.67
CA PHE A 180 4.73 30.05 8.99
C PHE A 180 5.73 29.35 8.10
N VAL A 181 5.83 28.03 8.27
CA VAL A 181 6.72 27.18 7.49
C VAL A 181 5.95 25.95 6.98
N SER A 182 6.43 25.35 5.90
CA SER A 182 5.84 24.10 5.41
C SER A 182 6.09 22.96 6.39
N ALA A 183 5.02 22.24 6.77
CA ALA A 183 5.10 21.02 7.54
C ALA A 183 5.46 19.79 6.66
N ALA A 184 5.62 19.95 5.34
CA ALA A 184 5.78 18.82 4.42
C ALA A 184 6.91 17.85 4.79
N PRO A 185 8.13 18.29 5.20
CA PRO A 185 9.19 17.35 5.61
C PRO A 185 8.84 16.58 6.89
N LEU A 186 8.20 17.23 7.87
CA LEU A 186 7.73 16.60 9.10
C LEU A 186 6.63 15.58 8.80
N ILE A 187 5.65 15.95 7.98
CA ILE A 187 4.54 15.08 7.58
C ILE A 187 5.08 13.84 6.84
N GLU A 188 6.06 14.03 5.93
CA GLU A 188 6.69 12.92 5.22
C GLU A 188 7.34 11.94 6.21
N GLU A 189 8.16 12.42 7.13
CA GLU A 189 8.79 11.56 8.14
C GLU A 189 7.75 10.88 9.03
N TYR A 190 6.76 11.62 9.50
CA TYR A 190 5.70 11.13 10.39
C TYR A 190 4.89 9.99 9.76
N LEU A 191 4.50 10.14 8.48
CA LEU A 191 3.72 9.13 7.76
C LEU A 191 4.55 7.97 7.18
N ASP A 192 5.84 8.19 6.86
CA ASP A 192 6.76 7.13 6.41
C ASP A 192 7.28 6.27 7.57
N THR A 193 7.26 6.78 8.80
CA THR A 193 7.67 6.02 9.97
C THR A 193 6.65 4.94 10.30
N ARG A 194 7.07 3.67 10.22
CA ARG A 194 6.25 2.50 10.58
C ARG A 194 6.51 2.09 12.03
N LEU A 195 5.43 1.73 12.71
CA LEU A 195 5.49 1.29 14.09
C LEU A 195 5.59 -0.25 14.17
N PRO A 196 6.30 -0.82 15.14
CA PRO A 196 6.33 -2.27 15.34
C PRO A 196 4.93 -2.89 15.47
N GLY A 197 4.01 -2.18 16.14
CA GLY A 197 2.61 -2.61 16.30
C GLY A 197 1.79 -2.64 15.01
N GLU A 198 2.21 -1.95 13.93
CA GLU A 198 1.56 -1.98 12.62
C GLU A 198 1.94 -3.22 11.80
N PHE A 199 3.08 -3.89 12.09
CA PHE A 199 3.65 -4.92 11.23
C PHE A 199 2.72 -6.12 11.02
N THR A 200 2.23 -6.72 12.10
CA THR A 200 1.34 -7.90 12.00
C THR A 200 0.00 -7.57 11.36
N PRO A 201 -0.73 -6.51 11.77
CA PRO A 201 -1.96 -6.11 11.09
C PRO A 201 -1.74 -5.79 9.60
N TYR A 202 -0.62 -5.16 9.24
CA TYR A 202 -0.31 -4.88 7.83
C TYR A 202 -0.03 -6.15 7.04
N ARG A 203 0.76 -7.08 7.58
CA ARG A 203 0.99 -8.39 6.96
C ARG A 203 -0.33 -9.14 6.75
N ASP A 204 -1.25 -9.07 7.70
CA ASP A 204 -2.55 -9.73 7.58
C ASP A 204 -3.40 -9.11 6.46
N LEU A 205 -3.32 -7.79 6.25
CA LEU A 205 -3.92 -7.13 5.08
C LEU A 205 -3.25 -7.57 3.77
N VAL A 206 -1.94 -7.76 3.74
CA VAL A 206 -1.22 -8.29 2.58
C VAL A 206 -1.69 -9.71 2.26
N VAL A 207 -1.85 -10.57 3.27
CA VAL A 207 -2.39 -11.96 3.10
C VAL A 207 -3.82 -11.92 2.55
N LEU A 208 -4.67 -11.02 3.04
CA LEU A 208 -6.02 -10.82 2.52
C LEU A 208 -5.98 -10.40 1.05
N THR A 209 -5.15 -9.41 0.71
CA THR A 209 -5.01 -8.92 -0.68
C THR A 209 -4.57 -10.05 -1.61
N GLU A 210 -3.55 -10.81 -1.21
CA GLU A 210 -3.07 -11.98 -1.96
C GLU A 210 -4.18 -13.02 -2.18
N SER A 211 -4.95 -13.32 -1.14
CA SER A 211 -6.06 -14.29 -1.21
C SER A 211 -7.13 -13.85 -2.23
N LEU A 212 -7.53 -12.58 -2.20
CA LEU A 212 -8.51 -12.02 -3.13
C LEU A 212 -8.01 -12.07 -4.57
N VAL A 213 -6.74 -11.70 -4.79
CA VAL A 213 -6.14 -11.73 -6.13
C VAL A 213 -6.02 -13.16 -6.67
N LYS A 214 -5.60 -14.13 -5.85
CA LYS A 214 -5.52 -15.54 -6.24
C LYS A 214 -6.87 -16.10 -6.65
N ARG A 215 -7.93 -15.74 -5.95
CA ARG A 215 -9.30 -16.13 -6.27
C ARG A 215 -9.78 -15.46 -7.55
N ALA A 216 -9.56 -14.15 -7.70
CA ALA A 216 -9.91 -13.39 -8.90
C ALA A 216 -9.25 -13.94 -10.16
N LEU A 217 -8.00 -14.41 -10.05
CA LEU A 217 -7.21 -15.00 -11.13
C LEU A 217 -7.25 -16.54 -11.13
N SER A 218 -8.41 -17.13 -10.89
CA SER A 218 -8.63 -18.57 -10.87
C SER A 218 -9.94 -18.96 -11.56
N ASN A 219 -10.19 -20.25 -11.70
CA ASN A 219 -11.46 -20.78 -12.21
C ASN A 219 -12.66 -20.59 -11.27
N GLU A 220 -12.44 -20.04 -10.05
CA GLU A 220 -13.55 -19.58 -9.21
C GLU A 220 -14.29 -18.40 -9.90
N VAL A 221 -13.56 -17.54 -10.60
CA VAL A 221 -14.09 -16.31 -11.20
C VAL A 221 -14.01 -16.34 -12.72
N VAL A 222 -12.91 -16.84 -13.29
CA VAL A 222 -12.68 -16.82 -14.72
C VAL A 222 -13.11 -18.10 -15.38
N VAL A 223 -14.09 -18.02 -16.28
CA VAL A 223 -14.48 -19.06 -17.24
C VAL A 223 -14.07 -18.58 -18.63
N PRO A 224 -13.01 -19.15 -19.25
CA PRO A 224 -12.52 -18.71 -20.55
C PRO A 224 -13.63 -18.73 -21.62
N GLY A 225 -13.67 -17.70 -22.46
CA GLY A 225 -14.70 -17.52 -23.48
C GLY A 225 -16.05 -16.98 -22.98
N LYS A 226 -16.20 -16.73 -21.66
CA LYS A 226 -17.45 -16.22 -21.06
C LYS A 226 -17.19 -15.00 -20.17
N THR A 227 -16.29 -15.12 -19.17
CA THR A 227 -16.02 -14.06 -18.21
C THR A 227 -15.36 -12.88 -18.89
N THR A 228 -15.88 -11.69 -18.62
CA THR A 228 -15.29 -10.43 -19.08
C THR A 228 -14.35 -9.83 -18.03
N VAL A 229 -13.51 -8.89 -18.44
CA VAL A 229 -12.70 -8.06 -17.53
C VAL A 229 -13.57 -7.36 -16.50
N GLY A 230 -14.73 -6.83 -16.94
CA GLY A 230 -15.69 -6.18 -16.04
C GLY A 230 -16.30 -7.13 -15.01
N ASP A 231 -16.51 -8.41 -15.35
CA ASP A 231 -17.01 -9.41 -14.38
C ASP A 231 -16.01 -9.64 -13.26
N VAL A 232 -14.72 -9.77 -13.58
CA VAL A 232 -13.65 -9.93 -12.57
C VAL A 232 -13.56 -8.70 -11.67
N ARG A 233 -13.66 -7.50 -12.25
CA ARG A 233 -13.65 -6.24 -11.47
C ARG A 233 -14.83 -6.16 -10.51
N ARG A 234 -16.05 -6.48 -10.95
CA ARG A 234 -17.25 -6.52 -10.09
C ARG A 234 -17.09 -7.54 -8.97
N TRP A 235 -16.59 -8.74 -9.29
CA TRP A 235 -16.31 -9.75 -8.28
C TRP A 235 -15.33 -9.25 -7.21
N LEU A 236 -14.28 -8.51 -7.59
CA LEU A 236 -13.33 -7.93 -6.62
C LEU A 236 -14.03 -6.91 -5.70
N TYR A 237 -14.92 -6.08 -6.22
CA TYR A 237 -15.70 -5.15 -5.38
C TYR A 237 -16.63 -5.88 -4.39
N ASP A 238 -17.31 -6.94 -4.84
CA ASP A 238 -18.16 -7.75 -3.97
C ASP A 238 -17.32 -8.47 -2.89
N ALA A 239 -16.15 -8.97 -3.26
CA ALA A 239 -15.23 -9.62 -2.31
C ALA A 239 -14.64 -8.65 -1.28
N LEU A 240 -14.39 -7.38 -1.64
CA LEU A 240 -14.02 -6.33 -0.68
C LEU A 240 -15.14 -6.08 0.34
N PHE A 241 -16.38 -5.98 -0.14
CA PHE A 241 -17.56 -5.81 0.72
C PHE A 241 -17.72 -6.97 1.71
N ASP A 242 -17.60 -8.21 1.25
CA ASP A 242 -17.68 -9.41 2.09
C ASP A 242 -16.55 -9.46 3.12
N ALA A 243 -15.35 -9.01 2.75
CA ALA A 243 -14.21 -8.92 3.65
C ALA A 243 -14.27 -7.71 4.61
N ARG A 244 -15.24 -6.82 4.45
CA ARG A 244 -15.40 -5.56 5.22
C ARG A 244 -14.20 -4.64 5.13
N VAL A 245 -13.63 -4.53 3.95
CA VAL A 245 -12.51 -3.64 3.65
C VAL A 245 -12.85 -2.75 2.47
N GLY A 246 -12.08 -1.67 2.30
CA GLY A 246 -12.15 -0.80 1.13
C GLY A 246 -11.02 -1.05 0.15
N THR A 247 -11.01 -0.23 -0.89
CA THR A 247 -9.88 -0.08 -1.80
C THR A 247 -9.60 1.41 -1.96
N TRP A 248 -8.38 1.75 -2.36
CA TRP A 248 -7.96 3.13 -2.57
C TRP A 248 -7.87 3.52 -4.06
N PHE A 249 -8.06 2.54 -4.94
CA PHE A 249 -8.20 2.74 -6.39
C PHE A 249 -9.08 1.65 -7.01
N GLN A 250 -9.56 1.89 -8.23
CA GLN A 250 -10.34 0.90 -8.96
C GLN A 250 -9.47 -0.30 -9.30
N PRO A 251 -9.91 -1.55 -9.03
CA PRO A 251 -9.18 -2.74 -9.47
C PRO A 251 -8.97 -2.73 -10.98
N ASP A 252 -7.71 -2.84 -11.43
CA ASP A 252 -7.34 -2.80 -12.82
C ASP A 252 -6.97 -4.18 -13.35
N LEU A 253 -7.58 -4.55 -14.49
CA LEU A 253 -7.19 -5.73 -15.23
C LEU A 253 -6.62 -5.33 -16.58
N ARG A 254 -5.55 -6.02 -16.98
CA ARG A 254 -4.89 -5.86 -18.25
C ARG A 254 -4.76 -7.23 -18.91
N VAL A 255 -4.92 -7.29 -20.22
CA VAL A 255 -4.90 -8.52 -20.99
C VAL A 255 -3.86 -8.41 -22.11
N GLN A 256 -2.98 -9.38 -22.18
CA GLN A 256 -2.09 -9.56 -23.33
C GLN A 256 -2.48 -10.84 -24.03
N ARG A 257 -2.59 -10.77 -25.37
CA ARG A 257 -3.01 -11.87 -26.22
C ARG A 257 -2.06 -11.99 -27.39
N GLN A 258 -1.75 -13.20 -27.80
CA GLN A 258 -0.96 -13.45 -29.00
C GLN A 258 -1.56 -12.77 -30.24
N GLY A 259 -0.75 -12.00 -30.95
CA GLY A 259 -1.18 -11.23 -32.12
C GLY A 259 -1.87 -9.91 -31.82
N MET A 260 -2.08 -9.55 -30.54
CA MET A 260 -2.63 -8.26 -30.17
C MET A 260 -1.60 -7.15 -30.41
N LYS A 261 -2.02 -6.10 -31.15
CA LYS A 261 -1.20 -4.91 -31.37
C LYS A 261 -1.63 -3.82 -30.40
N ASP A 262 -0.67 -2.98 -29.97
CA ASP A 262 -0.93 -1.76 -29.18
C ASP A 262 -1.44 -1.97 -27.73
N GLY A 263 -0.81 -2.88 -26.98
CA GLY A 263 -1.11 -3.09 -25.55
C GLY A 263 -0.49 -2.06 -24.58
N PHE A 264 0.27 -1.05 -25.05
CA PHE A 264 1.00 -0.14 -24.18
C PHE A 264 0.48 1.30 -24.24
N SER A 265 0.30 1.91 -23.07
CA SER A 265 0.00 3.34 -22.89
C SER A 265 1.03 3.97 -21.96
N ARG A 266 1.72 5.02 -22.42
CA ARG A 266 2.76 5.73 -21.66
C ARG A 266 3.87 4.81 -21.11
N GLY A 267 4.17 3.71 -21.84
CA GLY A 267 5.20 2.74 -21.43
C GLY A 267 4.74 1.74 -20.35
N PHE A 268 3.45 1.68 -20.07
CA PHE A 268 2.82 0.63 -19.27
C PHE A 268 1.79 -0.12 -20.10
N LEU A 269 1.48 -1.34 -19.71
CA LEU A 269 0.39 -2.09 -20.31
C LEU A 269 -0.93 -1.36 -20.07
N ALA A 270 -1.73 -1.17 -21.10
CA ALA A 270 -3.01 -0.48 -21.01
C ALA A 270 -4.04 -1.31 -20.23
N VAL A 271 -4.88 -0.63 -19.46
CA VAL A 271 -6.05 -1.25 -18.81
C VAL A 271 -7.01 -1.74 -19.88
N ALA A 272 -7.52 -2.96 -19.76
CA ALA A 272 -8.44 -3.53 -20.71
C ALA A 272 -9.88 -3.00 -20.52
N ASP A 273 -10.63 -2.85 -21.63
CA ASP A 273 -12.03 -2.51 -21.57
C ASP A 273 -12.84 -3.60 -20.84
N GLU A 274 -13.88 -3.19 -20.11
CA GLU A 274 -14.74 -4.10 -19.34
C GLU A 274 -15.41 -5.18 -20.21
N ALA A 275 -15.71 -4.87 -21.47
CA ALA A 275 -16.33 -5.80 -22.40
C ALA A 275 -15.38 -6.87 -22.97
N VAL A 276 -14.07 -6.76 -22.72
CA VAL A 276 -13.10 -7.75 -23.18
C VAL A 276 -13.37 -9.10 -22.54
N VAL A 277 -13.72 -10.09 -23.37
CA VAL A 277 -13.90 -11.48 -22.94
C VAL A 277 -12.53 -12.16 -22.82
N ILE A 278 -12.24 -12.71 -21.67
CA ILE A 278 -11.03 -13.46 -21.37
C ILE A 278 -11.05 -14.79 -22.16
N GLN A 279 -9.97 -15.07 -22.89
CA GLN A 279 -9.85 -16.22 -23.78
C GLN A 279 -8.72 -17.14 -23.35
N ARG A 280 -8.77 -18.39 -23.83
CA ARG A 280 -7.63 -19.31 -23.71
C ARG A 280 -6.39 -18.74 -24.43
N GLY A 281 -5.25 -18.82 -23.76
CA GLY A 281 -3.99 -18.26 -24.23
C GLY A 281 -3.75 -16.81 -23.84
N ASP A 282 -4.68 -16.17 -23.11
CA ASP A 282 -4.48 -14.83 -22.58
C ASP A 282 -3.51 -14.84 -21.38
N LEU A 283 -2.68 -13.82 -21.32
CA LEU A 283 -1.90 -13.47 -20.15
C LEU A 283 -2.60 -12.30 -19.46
N LEU A 284 -3.09 -12.55 -18.25
CA LEU A 284 -3.81 -11.58 -17.44
C LEU A 284 -2.88 -10.93 -16.43
N HIS A 285 -3.12 -9.67 -16.17
CA HIS A 285 -2.52 -8.91 -15.07
C HIS A 285 -3.62 -8.25 -14.27
N VAL A 286 -3.52 -8.33 -12.96
CA VAL A 286 -4.37 -7.57 -12.03
C VAL A 286 -3.52 -6.62 -11.22
N ASP A 287 -4.06 -5.43 -11.01
CA ASP A 287 -3.54 -4.39 -10.12
C ASP A 287 -4.62 -4.05 -9.10
N PHE A 288 -4.33 -4.26 -7.82
CA PHE A 288 -5.36 -4.28 -6.78
C PHE A 288 -4.79 -3.96 -5.39
N GLY A 289 -5.46 -3.08 -4.66
CA GLY A 289 -5.09 -2.71 -3.30
C GLY A 289 -6.27 -2.76 -2.33
N VAL A 290 -5.99 -3.09 -1.09
CA VAL A 290 -6.96 -3.13 0.02
C VAL A 290 -6.66 -2.02 1.00
N SER A 291 -7.69 -1.37 1.53
CA SER A 291 -7.60 -0.37 2.59
C SER A 291 -8.40 -0.77 3.82
N ALA A 292 -7.73 -0.86 4.96
CA ALA A 292 -8.34 -1.07 6.28
C ALA A 292 -7.41 -0.58 7.38
N LEU A 293 -7.91 -0.33 8.57
CA LEU A 293 -7.12 0.10 9.74
C LEU A 293 -6.35 1.42 9.53
N GLY A 294 -6.77 2.23 8.54
CA GLY A 294 -5.99 3.38 8.09
C GLY A 294 -4.74 3.02 7.29
N LEU A 295 -4.55 1.77 6.90
CA LEU A 295 -3.42 1.27 6.11
C LEU A 295 -3.90 0.82 4.73
N SER A 296 -3.01 0.87 3.74
CA SER A 296 -3.31 0.42 2.37
C SER A 296 -2.21 -0.49 1.85
N THR A 297 -2.63 -1.56 1.14
CA THR A 297 -1.74 -2.43 0.37
C THR A 297 -1.79 -2.06 -1.10
N ASP A 298 -0.83 -2.58 -1.86
CA ASP A 298 -0.80 -2.54 -3.32
C ASP A 298 -0.20 -3.84 -3.86
N TRP A 299 -0.75 -4.35 -4.98
CA TRP A 299 -0.46 -5.72 -5.38
C TRP A 299 -0.68 -5.95 -6.86
N GLN A 300 0.35 -6.38 -7.59
CA GLN A 300 0.21 -6.79 -8.98
C GLN A 300 0.63 -8.24 -9.17
N LYS A 301 -0.22 -9.03 -9.80
CA LYS A 301 0.04 -10.43 -10.12
C LYS A 301 -0.45 -10.78 -11.52
N MET A 302 0.07 -11.90 -12.02
CA MET A 302 -0.21 -12.37 -13.36
C MET A 302 -0.73 -13.80 -13.40
N ALA A 303 -1.65 -14.07 -14.33
CA ALA A 303 -2.19 -15.39 -14.58
C ALA A 303 -2.14 -15.71 -16.08
N TYR A 304 -1.97 -16.97 -16.40
CA TYR A 304 -2.06 -17.47 -17.77
C TYR A 304 -3.28 -18.38 -17.94
N VAL A 305 -4.09 -18.09 -18.94
CA VAL A 305 -5.25 -18.92 -19.29
C VAL A 305 -4.80 -20.03 -20.23
N LEU A 306 -4.74 -21.25 -19.74
CA LEU A 306 -4.24 -22.40 -20.47
C LEU A 306 -5.03 -22.62 -21.79
N LYS A 307 -4.32 -22.90 -22.87
CA LYS A 307 -4.92 -23.43 -24.10
C LYS A 307 -5.29 -24.91 -23.92
N ASP A 308 -6.12 -25.43 -24.80
CA ASP A 308 -6.49 -26.85 -24.76
C ASP A 308 -5.24 -27.73 -24.86
N GLY A 309 -5.08 -28.65 -23.93
CA GLY A 309 -3.94 -29.56 -23.85
C GLY A 309 -2.68 -29.01 -23.17
N GLU A 310 -2.65 -27.75 -22.81
CA GLU A 310 -1.56 -27.18 -22.01
C GLU A 310 -1.74 -27.51 -20.52
N THR A 311 -0.63 -27.77 -19.83
CA THR A 311 -0.58 -28.01 -18.38
C THR A 311 0.20 -26.93 -17.63
N ASP A 312 0.88 -26.03 -18.36
CA ASP A 312 1.69 -24.94 -17.83
C ASP A 312 1.79 -23.81 -18.87
N ALA A 313 2.25 -22.65 -18.45
CA ALA A 313 2.54 -21.53 -19.31
C ALA A 313 3.70 -21.85 -20.28
N PRO A 314 3.70 -21.30 -21.51
CA PRO A 314 4.81 -21.41 -22.45
C PRO A 314 6.17 -21.00 -21.85
N GLU A 315 7.25 -21.65 -22.30
CA GLU A 315 8.60 -21.39 -21.77
C GLU A 315 9.05 -19.93 -21.95
N GLY A 316 8.65 -19.28 -23.05
CA GLY A 316 8.93 -17.86 -23.26
C GLY A 316 8.28 -16.96 -22.23
N LEU A 317 7.04 -17.27 -21.80
CA LEU A 317 6.36 -16.54 -20.74
C LEU A 317 7.03 -16.79 -19.37
N LYS A 318 7.40 -18.03 -19.06
CA LYS A 318 8.12 -18.37 -17.81
C LYS A 318 9.46 -17.62 -17.73
N ARG A 319 10.18 -17.50 -18.84
CA ARG A 319 11.41 -16.71 -18.93
C ARG A 319 11.15 -15.22 -18.73
N ALA A 320 10.04 -14.70 -19.24
CA ALA A 320 9.65 -13.31 -19.00
C ALA A 320 9.40 -13.04 -17.50
N LEU A 321 8.75 -13.96 -16.80
CA LEU A 321 8.56 -13.87 -15.35
C LEU A 321 9.90 -13.94 -14.60
N GLU A 322 10.83 -14.81 -15.02
CA GLU A 322 12.16 -14.91 -14.41
C GLU A 322 12.99 -13.63 -14.59
N ASN A 323 12.86 -12.94 -15.72
CA ASN A 323 13.49 -11.63 -15.92
C ASN A 323 12.97 -10.61 -14.89
N THR A 324 11.67 -10.61 -14.61
CA THR A 324 11.07 -9.71 -13.60
C THR A 324 11.53 -10.08 -12.19
N ARG A 325 11.64 -11.37 -11.86
CA ARG A 325 12.21 -11.83 -10.58
C ARG A 325 13.67 -11.40 -10.43
N THR A 326 14.46 -11.45 -11.50
CA THR A 326 15.85 -10.98 -11.53
C THR A 326 15.93 -9.48 -11.22
N LEU A 327 15.00 -8.69 -11.76
CA LEU A 327 14.87 -7.26 -11.46
C LEU A 327 14.48 -7.02 -10.00
N GLN A 328 13.53 -7.79 -9.43
CA GLN A 328 13.19 -7.73 -8.01
C GLN A 328 14.43 -7.98 -7.14
N ASP A 329 15.21 -9.03 -7.42
CA ASP A 329 16.40 -9.37 -6.66
C ASP A 329 17.50 -8.29 -6.77
N ALA A 330 17.64 -7.67 -7.94
CA ALA A 330 18.57 -6.55 -8.14
C ALA A 330 18.20 -5.36 -7.25
N LEU A 331 16.96 -4.94 -7.29
CA LEU A 331 16.47 -3.82 -6.51
C LEU A 331 16.53 -4.11 -5.00
N MET A 332 15.96 -5.23 -4.59
CA MET A 332 15.69 -5.52 -3.18
C MET A 332 16.93 -5.93 -2.39
N LEU A 333 17.70 -6.86 -2.94
CA LEU A 333 18.77 -7.55 -2.19
C LEU A 333 20.15 -6.98 -2.49
N ARG A 334 20.40 -6.52 -3.73
CA ARG A 334 21.71 -6.04 -4.14
C ARG A 334 21.86 -4.54 -4.04
N ALA A 335 20.85 -3.78 -4.49
CA ALA A 335 20.95 -2.33 -4.53
C ALA A 335 20.50 -1.63 -3.24
N SER A 336 19.51 -2.16 -2.52
CA SER A 336 18.89 -1.44 -1.39
C SER A 336 19.53 -1.72 -0.05
N ARG A 337 19.77 -0.64 0.73
CA ARG A 337 20.18 -0.69 2.16
C ARG A 337 19.61 0.56 2.86
N PRO A 338 19.35 0.50 4.19
CA PRO A 338 19.04 1.68 4.97
C PRO A 338 20.10 2.76 4.81
N GLY A 339 19.67 4.01 4.69
CA GLY A 339 20.55 5.18 4.51
C GLY A 339 21.04 5.39 3.08
N ARG A 340 20.81 4.48 2.14
CA ARG A 340 21.12 4.70 0.73
C ARG A 340 20.07 5.59 0.07
N SER A 341 20.46 6.43 -0.88
CA SER A 341 19.50 7.26 -1.60
C SER A 341 18.67 6.42 -2.58
N SER A 342 17.41 6.75 -2.74
CA SER A 342 16.52 6.07 -3.70
C SER A 342 17.00 6.21 -5.15
N ALA A 343 17.63 7.33 -5.49
CA ALA A 343 18.22 7.55 -6.81
C ALA A 343 19.40 6.61 -7.09
N ASP A 344 20.32 6.45 -6.12
CA ASP A 344 21.46 5.53 -6.27
C ASP A 344 21.01 4.07 -6.37
N VAL A 345 19.92 3.72 -5.66
CA VAL A 345 19.34 2.38 -5.75
C VAL A 345 18.74 2.15 -7.13
N TYR A 346 17.98 3.12 -7.65
CA TYR A 346 17.43 3.06 -9.00
C TYR A 346 18.54 2.92 -10.06
N ASP A 347 19.55 3.79 -10.03
CA ASP A 347 20.65 3.80 -11.00
C ASP A 347 21.41 2.46 -11.00
N ALA A 348 21.71 1.92 -9.81
CA ALA A 348 22.40 0.64 -9.68
C ALA A 348 21.55 -0.54 -10.20
N THR A 349 20.25 -0.52 -9.92
CA THR A 349 19.32 -1.54 -10.40
C THR A 349 19.23 -1.52 -11.93
N MET A 350 19.07 -0.34 -12.52
CA MET A 350 18.96 -0.19 -13.97
C MET A 350 20.27 -0.51 -14.70
N ALA A 351 21.43 -0.20 -14.10
CA ALA A 351 22.73 -0.57 -14.64
C ALA A 351 22.88 -2.10 -14.72
N GLU A 352 22.50 -2.83 -13.67
CA GLU A 352 22.54 -4.30 -13.66
C GLU A 352 21.61 -4.90 -14.72
N MET A 353 20.39 -4.36 -14.89
CA MET A 353 19.46 -4.83 -15.92
C MET A 353 20.00 -4.60 -17.33
N LYS A 354 20.64 -3.46 -17.57
CA LYS A 354 21.30 -3.17 -18.84
C LYS A 354 22.44 -4.15 -19.15
N GLU A 355 23.29 -4.47 -18.18
CA GLU A 355 24.35 -5.47 -18.34
C GLU A 355 23.81 -6.86 -18.67
N ARG A 356 22.64 -7.22 -18.13
CA ARG A 356 21.96 -8.48 -18.40
C ARG A 356 21.17 -8.49 -19.71
N GLY A 357 21.03 -7.36 -20.38
CA GLY A 357 20.21 -7.22 -21.59
C GLY A 357 18.70 -7.35 -21.31
N ILE A 358 18.26 -7.05 -20.09
CA ILE A 358 16.86 -7.09 -19.68
C ILE A 358 16.27 -5.69 -19.80
N GLU A 359 15.24 -5.55 -20.65
CA GLU A 359 14.45 -4.32 -20.70
C GLU A 359 13.56 -4.22 -19.47
N ALA A 360 13.80 -3.21 -18.62
CA ALA A 360 13.21 -3.10 -17.31
C ALA A 360 12.69 -1.69 -17.01
N LYS A 361 11.66 -1.62 -16.16
CA LYS A 361 11.13 -0.37 -15.61
C LYS A 361 10.82 -0.55 -14.13
N VAL A 362 11.17 0.44 -13.31
CA VAL A 362 10.90 0.46 -11.88
C VAL A 362 10.02 1.65 -11.55
N TYR A 363 8.94 1.40 -10.81
CA TYR A 363 8.00 2.40 -10.32
C TYR A 363 7.63 2.12 -8.85
N SER A 364 8.61 1.70 -8.04
CA SER A 364 8.41 1.32 -6.65
C SER A 364 8.18 2.55 -5.77
N HIS A 365 7.13 2.51 -4.96
CA HIS A 365 6.69 3.64 -4.15
C HIS A 365 6.41 3.23 -2.69
N PRO A 366 6.49 4.18 -1.73
CA PRO A 366 6.16 3.91 -0.33
C PRO A 366 4.73 3.45 -0.15
N LEU A 367 4.53 2.57 0.85
CA LEU A 367 3.24 2.04 1.30
C LEU A 367 3.02 2.32 2.79
N GLY A 368 1.81 2.13 3.24
CA GLY A 368 1.40 2.19 4.64
C GLY A 368 0.17 3.04 4.83
N ALA A 369 0.31 4.30 5.25
CA ALA A 369 -0.80 5.21 5.48
C ALA A 369 -1.70 5.44 4.26
N GLN A 370 -1.16 5.23 3.09
CA GLN A 370 -1.84 5.28 1.78
C GLN A 370 -1.16 4.29 0.83
N GLY A 371 -1.79 3.94 -0.28
CA GLY A 371 -1.17 3.13 -1.33
C GLY A 371 -0.01 3.86 -2.00
N HIS A 372 -0.19 5.07 -2.47
CA HIS A 372 0.90 5.96 -2.88
C HIS A 372 1.34 6.84 -1.70
N ALA A 373 1.97 6.24 -0.69
CA ALA A 373 2.38 6.93 0.53
C ALA A 373 3.52 7.94 0.29
N LEU A 374 3.84 8.70 1.34
CA LEU A 374 5.02 9.57 1.37
C LEU A 374 6.25 8.75 1.76
N GLY A 375 7.42 9.20 1.30
CA GLY A 375 8.70 8.56 1.57
C GLY A 375 9.58 8.43 0.33
N ALA A 376 10.62 7.61 0.39
CA ALA A 376 11.60 7.44 -0.68
C ALA A 376 11.11 6.45 -1.76
N SER A 377 10.55 6.97 -2.86
CA SER A 377 10.24 6.16 -4.05
C SER A 377 11.51 5.79 -4.80
N ILE A 378 11.55 4.56 -5.33
CA ILE A 378 12.62 4.07 -6.21
C ILE A 378 12.02 3.96 -7.61
N ASP A 379 12.12 5.02 -8.40
CA ASP A 379 11.53 5.10 -9.72
C ASP A 379 12.33 6.02 -10.65
N PHE A 380 11.93 6.06 -11.93
CA PHE A 380 12.60 6.89 -12.95
C PHE A 380 12.59 8.39 -12.60
N ARG A 381 11.72 8.85 -11.70
CA ARG A 381 11.64 10.25 -11.22
C ARG A 381 12.65 10.50 -10.10
N ALA A 382 13.08 9.46 -9.38
CA ALA A 382 14.12 9.56 -8.36
C ALA A 382 15.47 10.01 -8.92
N ALA A 383 15.71 9.77 -10.21
CA ALA A 383 16.88 10.24 -10.95
C ALA A 383 16.93 11.76 -11.16
N SER A 384 15.87 12.51 -10.83
CA SER A 384 15.88 13.98 -10.85
C SER A 384 16.69 14.53 -9.68
N ARG A 385 17.99 14.70 -9.89
CA ARG A 385 19.00 15.10 -8.88
C ARG A 385 18.91 16.57 -8.40
N SER A 386 17.85 17.28 -8.74
CA SER A 386 17.67 18.69 -8.34
C SER A 386 17.18 18.88 -6.89
N GLU A 387 16.85 17.82 -6.18
CA GLU A 387 16.32 17.84 -4.82
C GLU A 387 17.26 17.14 -3.84
N ALA A 388 17.06 17.41 -2.55
CA ALA A 388 17.77 16.69 -1.49
C ALA A 388 17.57 15.16 -1.63
N PRO A 389 18.63 14.35 -1.47
CA PRO A 389 18.53 12.91 -1.58
C PRO A 389 17.48 12.35 -0.61
N ARG A 390 16.55 11.52 -1.13
CA ARG A 390 15.59 10.78 -0.29
C ARG A 390 16.24 9.48 0.13
N LEU A 391 16.47 9.35 1.43
CA LEU A 391 17.14 8.20 1.98
C LEU A 391 16.13 7.12 2.38
N LEU A 392 16.47 5.87 2.10
CA LEU A 392 15.71 4.71 2.54
C LEU A 392 15.81 4.57 4.06
N ARG A 393 14.68 4.50 4.75
CA ARG A 393 14.60 4.36 6.21
C ARG A 393 14.32 2.91 6.58
N LYS A 394 15.08 2.37 7.55
CA LYS A 394 14.81 1.04 8.11
C LYS A 394 13.37 0.97 8.61
N GLY A 395 12.67 -0.12 8.27
CA GLY A 395 11.29 -0.35 8.65
C GLY A 395 10.25 0.27 7.72
N SER A 396 10.60 1.18 6.80
CA SER A 396 9.66 1.69 5.79
C SER A 396 9.06 0.56 4.97
N TYR A 397 7.83 0.77 4.50
CA TYR A 397 7.14 -0.14 3.59
C TYR A 397 7.18 0.39 2.15
N LEU A 398 7.32 -0.52 1.19
CA LEU A 398 7.42 -0.20 -0.22
C LEU A 398 6.57 -1.17 -1.04
N ALA A 399 5.81 -0.68 -2.00
CA ALA A 399 5.36 -1.47 -3.14
C ALA A 399 6.56 -1.68 -4.07
N VAL A 400 7.03 -2.91 -4.18
CA VAL A 400 8.09 -3.28 -5.12
C VAL A 400 7.45 -3.46 -6.49
N GLU A 401 6.99 -2.34 -7.07
CA GLU A 401 6.35 -2.27 -8.37
C GLU A 401 7.39 -2.11 -9.47
N LEU A 402 7.37 -3.04 -10.41
CA LEU A 402 8.33 -3.08 -11.51
C LEU A 402 7.85 -4.00 -12.64
N ASN A 403 8.42 -3.82 -13.81
CA ASN A 403 8.13 -4.67 -14.95
C ASN A 403 9.35 -4.91 -15.84
N THR A 404 9.31 -6.00 -16.57
CA THR A 404 10.22 -6.27 -17.69
C THR A 404 9.44 -6.53 -18.97
N VAL A 405 10.07 -6.23 -20.11
CA VAL A 405 9.54 -6.56 -21.43
C VAL A 405 10.43 -7.60 -22.07
N THR A 406 9.83 -8.72 -22.50
CA THR A 406 10.58 -9.86 -23.02
C THR A 406 9.93 -10.36 -24.31
N PRO A 407 10.71 -10.62 -25.39
CA PRO A 407 10.18 -11.24 -26.59
C PRO A 407 9.86 -12.73 -26.33
N VAL A 408 8.65 -13.15 -26.66
CA VAL A 408 8.15 -14.52 -26.45
C VAL A 408 8.15 -15.28 -27.80
N PRO A 409 9.05 -16.26 -27.99
CA PRO A 409 9.16 -16.99 -29.25
C PRO A 409 7.88 -17.68 -29.66
N GLU A 410 7.14 -18.29 -28.73
CA GLU A 410 5.88 -18.99 -28.96
C GLU A 410 4.78 -18.03 -29.44
N TRP A 411 4.93 -16.74 -29.23
CA TRP A 411 4.08 -15.67 -29.76
C TRP A 411 4.68 -14.96 -30.97
N GLY A 412 5.59 -15.63 -31.70
CA GLY A 412 6.24 -15.06 -32.88
C GLY A 412 7.19 -13.90 -32.57
N GLY A 413 7.77 -13.87 -31.37
CA GLY A 413 8.65 -12.78 -30.92
C GLY A 413 7.93 -11.54 -30.39
N GLN A 414 6.61 -11.64 -30.20
CA GLN A 414 5.84 -10.54 -29.59
C GLN A 414 6.43 -10.15 -28.24
N GLN A 415 6.56 -8.84 -28.00
CA GLN A 415 6.99 -8.28 -26.74
C GLN A 415 5.88 -8.48 -25.69
N VAL A 416 6.22 -9.08 -24.56
CA VAL A 416 5.31 -9.33 -23.45
C VAL A 416 5.83 -8.61 -22.21
N ALA A 417 4.96 -7.83 -21.58
CA ALA A 417 5.24 -7.19 -20.29
C ALA A 417 4.86 -8.14 -19.15
N VAL A 418 5.79 -8.39 -18.25
CA VAL A 418 5.50 -9.05 -16.97
C VAL A 418 5.66 -8.01 -15.87
N MET A 419 4.54 -7.70 -15.20
CA MET A 419 4.41 -6.70 -14.17
C MET A 419 4.20 -7.41 -12.83
N GLN A 420 4.95 -7.03 -11.82
CA GLN A 420 4.86 -7.57 -10.48
C GLN A 420 4.87 -6.43 -9.47
N GLU A 421 4.08 -6.57 -8.44
CA GLU A 421 4.10 -5.68 -7.30
C GLU A 421 3.84 -6.46 -6.03
N ASP A 422 4.72 -6.26 -5.07
CA ASP A 422 4.68 -6.94 -3.79
C ASP A 422 5.00 -5.95 -2.67
N PRO A 423 4.18 -5.85 -1.61
CA PRO A 423 4.54 -5.12 -0.41
C PRO A 423 5.77 -5.71 0.27
N ALA A 424 6.71 -4.83 0.59
CA ALA A 424 7.95 -5.19 1.26
C ALA A 424 8.27 -4.20 2.40
N TYR A 425 9.11 -4.63 3.35
CA TYR A 425 9.66 -3.79 4.41
C TYR A 425 11.19 -3.76 4.34
N LEU A 426 11.79 -2.64 4.72
CA LEU A 426 13.25 -2.48 4.66
C LEU A 426 13.91 -3.00 5.93
N SER A 427 14.69 -4.07 5.79
CA SER A 427 15.60 -4.62 6.81
C SER A 427 17.02 -4.07 6.65
N ASP A 428 17.92 -4.41 7.56
CA ASP A 428 19.35 -4.07 7.44
C ASP A 428 20.01 -4.67 6.18
N GLU A 429 19.46 -5.78 5.67
CA GLU A 429 19.99 -6.53 4.53
C GLU A 429 19.32 -6.19 3.19
N GLY A 430 18.38 -5.25 3.17
CA GLY A 430 17.57 -4.86 2.02
C GLY A 430 16.08 -5.10 2.24
N TRP A 431 15.31 -5.02 1.16
CA TRP A 431 13.86 -5.24 1.22
C TRP A 431 13.51 -6.71 1.44
N ARG A 432 12.48 -6.94 2.23
CA ARG A 432 11.91 -8.26 2.49
C ARG A 432 10.41 -8.22 2.23
N PHE A 433 9.91 -9.18 1.48
CA PHE A 433 8.48 -9.31 1.26
C PHE A 433 7.73 -9.72 2.54
N PHE A 434 6.50 -9.26 2.70
CA PHE A 434 5.61 -9.69 3.79
C PHE A 434 5.12 -11.13 3.62
N VAL A 435 4.95 -11.57 2.36
CA VAL A 435 4.58 -12.93 1.95
C VAL A 435 5.48 -13.36 0.78
N PRO A 436 5.59 -14.65 0.47
CA PRO A 436 6.38 -15.11 -0.67
C PRO A 436 5.91 -14.46 -1.98
N ARG A 437 6.86 -14.00 -2.81
CA ARG A 437 6.53 -13.46 -4.13
C ARG A 437 5.95 -14.50 -5.06
N GLN A 438 5.31 -14.05 -6.14
CA GLN A 438 4.87 -14.93 -7.21
C GLN A 438 6.08 -15.49 -7.98
N ASP A 439 6.25 -16.79 -7.99
CA ASP A 439 7.33 -17.53 -8.67
C ASP A 439 6.87 -18.31 -9.91
N ALA A 440 5.57 -18.44 -10.11
CA ALA A 440 4.93 -19.00 -11.30
C ALA A 440 3.63 -18.23 -11.60
N PHE A 441 3.20 -18.23 -12.86
CA PHE A 441 1.88 -17.70 -13.20
C PHE A 441 0.78 -18.49 -12.49
N TYR A 442 -0.28 -17.80 -12.07
CA TYR A 442 -1.50 -18.50 -11.71
C TYR A 442 -2.10 -19.09 -12.97
N LEU A 443 -2.47 -20.38 -12.94
CA LEU A 443 -3.00 -21.09 -14.09
C LEU A 443 -4.52 -21.15 -14.03
N ILE A 444 -5.16 -20.74 -15.14
CA ILE A 444 -6.62 -20.79 -15.31
C ILE A 444 -6.93 -21.82 -16.39
N HIS A 445 -7.76 -22.82 -16.03
CA HIS A 445 -8.08 -23.98 -16.87
C HIS A 445 -9.30 -23.77 -17.79
#